data_0a8660446d1d62b88e894797c1a02a5a
#
_entry.id   0a8660446d1d62b88e894797c1a02a5a
#
_cell.length_a   1.000
_cell.length_b   1.000
_cell.length_c   1.000
_cell.angle_alpha   90.00
_cell.angle_beta   90.00
_cell.angle_gamma   90.00
#
_symmetry.space_group_name_H-M   'P 1'
#
loop_
_entity.id
_entity.type
_entity.pdbx_description
1 polymer ?
#
loop_
_entity_poly.entity_id
_entity_poly.type
_entity_poly.pdbx_seq_one_letter_code
_entity_poly.pdbx_strand_id
1 'polypeptide(L)'
;MEEVEDCNLFLLSKLASATPGVLDAESQAVQQRAWNFYVGLLLASKFAPAHRPVLLTGSRRDGEIDIRQQQDFDSPIPGVIRPYPSVVPDDIRTAARLGENLETLATAPLSGGHWRLFRTLHVYTEARTTGEIVDRTHQYCRCIDGLILPAAGKTRQQFKGRTEIFIGPGHHDLMGELYDVRSAVEHLHENRYLESFDRATRLDLVKKEAIVEHIARTALARIIDDDALWPHFANTPALEKFRALTASERTKIWGDPIDPLTAIADFDPQYIHDGMLGR
;
A
#
# COMPACT_ATOMS: atom_id res chain seq x y z
N MET A 1 -14.93 14.24 22.11
CA MET A 1 -15.81 13.07 22.40
C MET A 1 -16.83 12.87 21.28
N GLU A 2 -17.37 13.92 20.66
CA GLU A 2 -18.28 13.78 19.51
C GLU A 2 -17.68 12.95 18.35
N GLU A 3 -16.39 13.10 18.05
CA GLU A 3 -15.72 12.34 16.98
C GLU A 3 -15.63 10.84 17.25
N VAL A 4 -15.72 10.39 18.50
CA VAL A 4 -15.67 8.98 18.87
C VAL A 4 -17.04 8.31 18.74
N GLU A 5 -18.13 9.07 18.87
CA GLU A 5 -19.48 8.53 18.80
C GLU A 5 -19.90 8.10 17.40
N ASP A 6 -19.26 8.69 16.36
CA ASP A 6 -19.50 8.37 14.95
C ASP A 6 -18.59 7.24 14.40
N CYS A 7 -17.66 6.69 15.21
CA CYS A 7 -16.78 5.63 14.78
C CYS A 7 -17.47 4.27 14.82
N ASN A 8 -17.33 3.50 13.72
CA ASN A 8 -17.86 2.14 13.61
C ASN A 8 -16.81 1.05 13.87
N LEU A 9 -15.53 1.41 13.89
CA LEU A 9 -14.42 0.49 14.12
C LEU A 9 -13.46 1.10 15.14
N PHE A 10 -13.22 0.37 16.21
CA PHE A 10 -12.28 0.71 17.27
C PHE A 10 -11.20 -0.36 17.35
N LEU A 11 -9.95 0.08 17.31
CA LEU A 11 -8.80 -0.76 17.58
C LEU A 11 -8.26 -0.46 18.98
N LEU A 12 -8.15 -1.46 19.83
CA LEU A 12 -7.58 -1.32 21.16
C LEU A 12 -6.28 -2.11 21.24
N SER A 13 -5.15 -1.42 21.36
CA SER A 13 -3.85 -1.99 21.71
C SER A 13 -3.53 -1.70 23.18
N LYS A 14 -3.13 -2.72 23.94
CA LYS A 14 -2.81 -2.61 25.38
C LYS A 14 -1.46 -3.20 25.68
N LEU A 15 -0.77 -2.58 26.61
CA LEU A 15 0.39 -3.13 27.28
C LEU A 15 0.22 -2.93 28.79
N ALA A 16 0.54 -3.95 29.58
CA ALA A 16 0.59 -3.81 31.03
C ALA A 16 1.92 -3.14 31.41
N SER A 17 1.85 -1.97 32.05
CA SER A 17 3.01 -1.26 32.55
C SER A 17 2.78 -0.83 34.00
N ALA A 18 3.81 -0.93 34.83
CA ALA A 18 3.77 -0.48 36.21
C ALA A 18 3.86 1.04 36.33
N THR A 19 4.57 1.68 35.41
CA THR A 19 4.84 3.12 35.40
C THR A 19 4.72 3.68 33.98
N PRO A 20 3.51 3.86 33.46
CA PRO A 20 3.36 4.33 32.10
C PRO A 20 3.87 5.76 31.92
N GLY A 21 4.81 5.93 31.01
CA GLY A 21 5.28 7.23 30.54
C GLY A 21 4.46 7.74 29.36
N VAL A 22 4.80 8.92 28.85
CA VAL A 22 4.13 9.52 27.69
C VAL A 22 4.86 9.17 26.38
N LEU A 23 6.17 9.10 26.41
CA LEU A 23 7.03 8.88 25.22
C LEU A 23 8.07 7.77 25.49
N ASP A 24 7.76 6.84 26.38
CA ASP A 24 8.62 5.69 26.64
C ASP A 24 8.52 4.62 25.54
N ALA A 25 9.42 3.65 25.60
CA ALA A 25 9.46 2.55 24.63
C ALA A 25 8.15 1.72 24.63
N GLU A 26 7.49 1.60 25.77
CA GLU A 26 6.23 0.88 25.90
C GLU A 26 5.09 1.60 25.17
N SER A 27 4.97 2.91 25.35
CA SER A 27 4.01 3.75 24.62
C SER A 27 4.24 3.71 23.11
N GLN A 28 5.51 3.79 22.68
CA GLN A 28 5.88 3.67 21.28
C GLN A 28 5.53 2.29 20.70
N ALA A 29 5.76 1.21 21.45
CA ALA A 29 5.41 -0.14 21.00
C ALA A 29 3.90 -0.31 20.82
N VAL A 30 3.08 0.24 21.71
CA VAL A 30 1.62 0.22 21.60
C VAL A 30 1.13 1.00 20.38
N GLN A 31 1.70 2.20 20.15
CA GLN A 31 1.38 3.02 18.98
C GLN A 31 1.80 2.31 17.68
N GLN A 32 3.02 1.73 17.64
CA GLN A 32 3.51 1.01 16.47
C GLN A 32 2.62 -0.20 16.14
N ARG A 33 2.11 -0.91 17.14
CA ARG A 33 1.18 -2.03 16.93
C ARG A 33 -0.13 -1.56 16.31
N ALA A 34 -0.69 -0.46 16.82
CA ALA A 34 -1.88 0.15 16.23
C ALA A 34 -1.64 0.61 14.78
N TRP A 35 -0.49 1.23 14.53
CA TRP A 35 -0.07 1.63 13.19
C TRP A 35 0.10 0.44 12.24
N ASN A 36 0.76 -0.63 12.68
CA ASN A 36 0.94 -1.84 11.87
C ASN A 36 -0.40 -2.48 11.49
N PHE A 37 -1.37 -2.51 12.41
CA PHE A 37 -2.74 -2.94 12.10
C PHE A 37 -3.39 -2.03 11.04
N TYR A 38 -3.28 -0.72 11.21
CA TYR A 38 -3.85 0.24 10.25
C TYR A 38 -3.26 0.07 8.86
N VAL A 39 -1.94 -0.08 8.76
CA VAL A 39 -1.26 -0.40 7.49
C VAL A 39 -1.74 -1.73 6.93
N GLY A 40 -1.88 -2.75 7.77
CA GLY A 40 -2.49 -4.02 7.40
C GLY A 40 -3.89 -3.86 6.81
N LEU A 41 -4.71 -2.97 7.37
CA LEU A 41 -6.05 -2.68 6.87
C LEU A 41 -6.02 -1.97 5.51
N LEU A 42 -5.08 -1.04 5.29
CA LEU A 42 -4.86 -0.40 3.99
C LEU A 42 -4.47 -1.39 2.89
N LEU A 43 -3.76 -2.46 3.26
CA LEU A 43 -3.39 -3.53 2.35
C LEU A 43 -4.51 -4.55 2.13
N ALA A 44 -5.32 -4.81 3.15
CA ALA A 44 -6.42 -5.77 3.08
C ALA A 44 -7.62 -5.22 2.29
N SER A 45 -7.91 -3.92 2.40
CA SER A 45 -9.13 -3.32 1.83
C SER A 45 -8.90 -1.92 1.27
N LYS A 46 -9.68 -1.57 0.25
CA LYS A 46 -9.78 -0.21 -0.34
C LYS A 46 -10.88 0.61 0.35
N PHE A 47 -10.97 0.55 1.65
CA PHE A 47 -12.00 1.28 2.37
C PHE A 47 -11.83 2.81 2.27
N ALA A 48 -12.95 3.51 2.40
CA ALA A 48 -13.01 4.95 2.57
C ALA A 48 -13.62 5.23 3.94
N PRO A 49 -12.87 5.78 4.89
CA PRO A 49 -13.44 6.14 6.19
C PRO A 49 -14.38 7.35 6.03
N ALA A 50 -15.49 7.33 6.76
CA ALA A 50 -16.41 8.48 6.79
C ALA A 50 -15.77 9.69 7.48
N HIS A 51 -14.94 9.43 8.48
CA HIS A 51 -14.23 10.45 9.25
C HIS A 51 -12.72 10.16 9.24
N ARG A 52 -11.94 11.19 9.56
CA ARG A 52 -10.49 11.05 9.69
C ARG A 52 -10.14 10.04 10.80
N PRO A 53 -9.28 9.06 10.52
CA PRO A 53 -8.85 8.11 11.55
C PRO A 53 -8.07 8.83 12.67
N VAL A 54 -8.38 8.52 13.91
CA VAL A 54 -7.76 9.14 15.08
C VAL A 54 -7.07 8.08 15.93
N LEU A 55 -5.84 8.34 16.35
CA LEU A 55 -5.12 7.58 17.36
C LEU A 55 -5.19 8.32 18.69
N LEU A 56 -5.76 7.67 19.69
CA LEU A 56 -5.74 8.15 21.07
C LEU A 56 -4.78 7.29 21.87
N THR A 57 -3.86 7.91 22.58
CA THR A 57 -2.96 7.23 23.50
C THR A 57 -3.15 7.73 24.92
N GLY A 58 -3.00 6.83 25.89
CA GLY A 58 -3.21 7.17 27.27
C GLY A 58 -2.99 5.99 28.20
N SER A 59 -3.40 6.14 29.43
CA SER A 59 -3.36 5.07 30.42
C SER A 59 -4.73 4.84 31.05
N ARG A 60 -4.95 3.63 31.54
CA ARG A 60 -6.12 3.29 32.33
C ARG A 60 -5.67 2.88 33.74
N ARG A 61 -6.18 3.54 34.74
CA ARG A 61 -5.93 3.25 36.14
C ARG A 61 -7.25 3.34 36.91
N ASP A 62 -7.53 2.32 37.70
CA ASP A 62 -8.72 2.27 38.62
C ASP A 62 -10.05 2.58 37.92
N GLY A 63 -10.17 2.22 36.65
CA GLY A 63 -11.38 2.45 35.86
C GLY A 63 -11.40 3.81 35.10
N GLU A 64 -10.54 4.71 35.46
CA GLU A 64 -10.40 5.99 34.77
C GLU A 64 -9.48 5.87 33.55
N ILE A 65 -9.81 6.62 32.49
CA ILE A 65 -9.01 6.71 31.27
C ILE A 65 -8.39 8.12 31.22
N ASP A 66 -7.06 8.16 31.18
CA ASP A 66 -6.29 9.38 31.01
C ASP A 66 -5.77 9.42 29.56
N ILE A 67 -6.39 10.27 28.72
CA ILE A 67 -5.94 10.49 27.34
C ILE A 67 -4.80 11.50 27.36
N ARG A 68 -3.62 11.10 26.89
CA ARG A 68 -2.41 11.91 26.93
C ARG A 68 -2.00 12.49 25.60
N GLN A 69 -2.37 11.81 24.51
CA GLN A 69 -2.05 12.23 23.16
C GLN A 69 -3.19 11.87 22.23
N GLN A 70 -3.49 12.80 21.33
CA GLN A 70 -4.33 12.58 20.16
C GLN A 70 -3.49 12.85 18.93
N GLN A 71 -3.56 11.97 17.95
CA GLN A 71 -2.93 12.11 16.65
C GLN A 71 -3.93 11.75 15.56
N ASP A 72 -4.11 12.64 14.62
CA ASP A 72 -4.89 12.37 13.43
C ASP A 72 -4.03 11.64 12.40
N PHE A 73 -4.60 10.64 11.74
CA PHE A 73 -4.01 10.07 10.55
C PHE A 73 -4.64 10.71 9.31
N ASP A 74 -3.86 10.86 8.26
CA ASP A 74 -4.42 11.25 6.99
C ASP A 74 -5.40 10.18 6.51
N SER A 75 -6.58 10.62 6.09
CA SER A 75 -7.61 9.71 5.57
C SER A 75 -7.14 9.09 4.27
N PRO A 76 -7.24 7.77 4.11
CA PRO A 76 -6.99 7.16 2.83
C PRO A 76 -8.03 7.68 1.83
N ILE A 77 -7.53 8.12 0.68
CA ILE A 77 -8.39 8.53 -0.42
C ILE A 77 -8.86 7.27 -1.13
N PRO A 78 -10.17 7.08 -1.24
CA PRO A 78 -10.70 5.98 -2.03
C PRO A 78 -10.32 6.21 -3.50
N GLY A 79 -9.98 5.15 -4.20
CA GLY A 79 -9.85 5.22 -5.66
C GLY A 79 -11.15 5.72 -6.31
N VAL A 80 -11.05 6.24 -7.52
CA VAL A 80 -12.23 6.77 -8.23
C VAL A 80 -13.20 5.66 -8.67
N ILE A 81 -12.71 4.43 -8.79
CA ILE A 81 -13.53 3.28 -9.20
C ILE A 81 -14.39 2.80 -8.03
N ARG A 82 -15.69 2.81 -8.22
CA ARG A 82 -16.71 2.34 -7.27
C ARG A 82 -17.20 0.93 -7.64
N PRO A 83 -17.81 0.16 -6.70
CA PRO A 83 -18.10 0.53 -5.33
C PRO A 83 -16.88 0.44 -4.42
N TYR A 84 -16.85 1.30 -3.38
CA TYR A 84 -15.87 1.14 -2.30
C TYR A 84 -16.32 0.00 -1.40
N PRO A 85 -15.50 -1.01 -1.17
CA PRO A 85 -15.86 -2.09 -0.27
C PRO A 85 -16.01 -1.55 1.15
N SER A 86 -17.05 -1.99 1.84
CA SER A 86 -17.12 -1.87 3.28
C SER A 86 -16.08 -2.81 3.90
N VAL A 87 -15.45 -2.40 5.00
CA VAL A 87 -14.57 -3.27 5.76
C VAL A 87 -15.39 -4.43 6.34
N VAL A 88 -15.00 -5.64 6.01
CA VAL A 88 -15.67 -6.87 6.49
C VAL A 88 -14.80 -7.59 7.53
N PRO A 89 -15.35 -8.52 8.33
CA PRO A 89 -14.58 -9.24 9.35
C PRO A 89 -13.32 -9.93 8.82
N ASP A 90 -13.30 -10.37 7.57
CA ASP A 90 -12.13 -10.99 6.94
C ASP A 90 -11.02 -9.99 6.68
N ASP A 91 -11.34 -8.75 6.30
CA ASP A 91 -10.36 -7.67 6.17
C ASP A 91 -9.70 -7.37 7.51
N ILE A 92 -10.48 -7.36 8.60
CA ILE A 92 -9.97 -7.13 9.96
C ILE A 92 -9.02 -8.26 10.39
N ARG A 93 -9.36 -9.51 10.10
CA ARG A 93 -8.48 -10.66 10.38
C ARG A 93 -7.19 -10.59 9.58
N THR A 94 -7.30 -10.27 8.31
CA THR A 94 -6.16 -10.08 7.42
C THR A 94 -5.29 -8.92 7.89
N ALA A 95 -5.90 -7.79 8.26
CA ALA A 95 -5.18 -6.63 8.80
C ALA A 95 -4.40 -6.95 10.08
N ALA A 96 -5.01 -7.72 10.99
CA ALA A 96 -4.34 -8.15 12.22
C ALA A 96 -3.13 -9.03 11.92
N ARG A 97 -3.28 -10.03 11.05
CA ARG A 97 -2.18 -10.93 10.65
C ARG A 97 -1.06 -10.17 9.94
N LEU A 98 -1.38 -9.29 8.99
CA LEU A 98 -0.39 -8.45 8.33
C LEU A 98 0.33 -7.53 9.33
N GLY A 99 -0.38 -6.97 10.31
CA GLY A 99 0.19 -6.14 11.36
C GLY A 99 1.18 -6.92 12.25
N GLU A 100 0.86 -8.15 12.66
CA GLU A 100 1.74 -9.04 13.42
C GLU A 100 2.98 -9.43 12.60
N ASN A 101 2.81 -9.71 11.31
CA ASN A 101 3.91 -10.02 10.42
C ASN A 101 4.84 -8.82 10.22
N LEU A 102 4.31 -7.60 10.12
CA LEU A 102 5.12 -6.38 10.07
C LEU A 102 5.94 -6.17 11.34
N GLU A 103 5.37 -6.44 12.52
CA GLU A 103 6.09 -6.39 13.79
C GLU A 103 7.25 -7.40 13.80
N THR A 104 6.98 -8.62 13.34
CA THR A 104 7.99 -9.69 13.24
C THR A 104 9.10 -9.33 12.25
N LEU A 105 8.75 -8.83 11.05
CA LEU A 105 9.72 -8.38 10.04
C LEU A 105 10.61 -7.25 10.53
N ALA A 106 10.06 -6.31 11.33
CA ALA A 106 10.81 -5.19 11.88
C ALA A 106 11.86 -5.63 12.92
N THR A 107 11.60 -6.74 13.63
CA THR A 107 12.49 -7.30 14.66
C THR A 107 13.43 -8.38 14.15
N ALA A 108 13.24 -8.87 12.92
CA ALA A 108 14.02 -9.95 12.35
C ALA A 108 15.51 -9.55 12.18
N PRO A 109 16.46 -10.38 12.64
CA PRO A 109 17.89 -10.05 12.66
C PRO A 109 18.58 -10.19 11.28
N LEU A 110 17.87 -9.95 10.21
CA LEU A 110 18.44 -9.94 8.86
C LEU A 110 19.23 -8.64 8.67
N SER A 111 20.51 -8.73 8.38
CA SER A 111 21.41 -7.61 8.20
C SER A 111 20.89 -6.62 7.15
N GLY A 112 20.50 -5.44 7.58
CA GLY A 112 19.83 -4.41 6.78
C GLY A 112 18.34 -4.67 6.54
N GLY A 113 17.73 -5.52 7.33
CA GLY A 113 16.40 -6.08 7.43
C GLY A 113 15.29 -5.40 6.64
N HIS A 114 15.01 -5.87 5.43
CA HIS A 114 13.82 -5.49 4.66
C HIS A 114 13.65 -3.97 4.44
N TRP A 115 14.73 -3.17 4.54
CA TRP A 115 14.66 -1.72 4.43
C TRP A 115 13.86 -1.26 3.20
N ARG A 116 14.08 -1.91 2.06
CA ARG A 116 13.40 -1.58 0.83
C ARG A 116 11.91 -1.92 0.88
N LEU A 117 11.54 -3.04 1.48
CA LEU A 117 10.14 -3.42 1.69
C LEU A 117 9.42 -2.37 2.55
N PHE A 118 10.01 -1.99 3.69
CA PHE A 118 9.46 -0.95 4.55
C PHE A 118 9.40 0.41 3.87
N ARG A 119 10.44 0.77 3.08
CA ARG A 119 10.40 2.02 2.31
C ARG A 119 9.32 2.01 1.24
N THR A 120 9.11 0.88 0.57
CA THR A 120 8.03 0.70 -0.41
C THR A 120 6.66 0.80 0.26
N LEU A 121 6.51 0.18 1.42
CA LEU A 121 5.29 0.26 2.21
C LEU A 121 4.96 1.70 2.62
N HIS A 122 5.96 2.45 3.05
CA HIS A 122 5.80 3.87 3.36
C HIS A 122 5.35 4.68 2.14
N VAL A 123 5.96 4.47 0.96
CA VAL A 123 5.51 5.11 -0.29
C VAL A 123 4.07 4.73 -0.63
N TYR A 124 3.67 3.48 -0.40
CA TYR A 124 2.30 3.04 -0.60
C TYR A 124 1.32 3.76 0.33
N THR A 125 1.65 3.88 1.62
CA THR A 125 0.78 4.57 2.58
C THR A 125 0.65 6.06 2.27
N GLU A 126 1.73 6.73 1.85
CA GLU A 126 1.69 8.11 1.37
C GLU A 126 0.80 8.25 0.11
N ALA A 127 0.94 7.33 -0.85
CA ALA A 127 0.10 7.33 -2.05
C ALA A 127 -1.39 7.23 -1.73
N ARG A 128 -1.76 6.46 -0.71
CA ARG A 128 -3.16 6.30 -0.27
C ARG A 128 -3.78 7.58 0.26
N THR A 129 -2.98 8.57 0.65
CA THR A 129 -3.45 9.88 1.17
C THR A 129 -3.24 11.03 0.18
N THR A 130 -2.62 10.76 -0.97
CA THR A 130 -2.35 11.77 -2.02
C THR A 130 -3.60 12.07 -2.84
N GLY A 131 -3.98 13.35 -2.97
CA GLY A 131 -5.21 13.78 -3.64
C GLY A 131 -5.21 13.57 -5.16
N GLU A 132 -4.10 13.92 -5.83
CA GLU A 132 -4.01 13.93 -7.28
C GLU A 132 -3.79 12.52 -7.85
N ILE A 133 -4.60 12.14 -8.86
CA ILE A 133 -4.55 10.80 -9.49
C ILE A 133 -3.19 10.53 -10.13
N VAL A 134 -2.63 11.54 -10.77
CA VAL A 134 -1.33 11.44 -11.45
C VAL A 134 -0.23 11.13 -10.44
N ASP A 135 -0.21 11.85 -9.31
CA ASP A 135 0.78 11.67 -8.25
C ASP A 135 0.62 10.31 -7.58
N ARG A 136 -0.62 9.85 -7.32
CA ARG A 136 -0.87 8.50 -6.83
C ARG A 136 -0.36 7.43 -7.80
N THR A 137 -0.65 7.58 -9.09
CA THR A 137 -0.17 6.65 -10.12
C THR A 137 1.36 6.57 -10.11
N HIS A 138 2.04 7.73 -10.04
CA HIS A 138 3.48 7.80 -9.91
C HIS A 138 3.99 7.08 -8.65
N GLN A 139 3.40 7.34 -7.49
CA GLN A 139 3.80 6.72 -6.23
C GLN A 139 3.58 5.20 -6.24
N TYR A 140 2.47 4.70 -6.78
CA TYR A 140 2.26 3.25 -6.91
C TYR A 140 3.24 2.60 -7.88
N CYS A 141 3.62 3.26 -8.97
CA CYS A 141 4.71 2.78 -9.82
C CYS A 141 6.05 2.74 -9.06
N ARG A 142 6.34 3.72 -8.20
CA ARG A 142 7.53 3.69 -7.33
C ARG A 142 7.48 2.54 -6.31
N CYS A 143 6.31 2.16 -5.83
CA CYS A 143 6.18 0.95 -5.01
C CYS A 143 6.64 -0.29 -5.78
N ILE A 144 6.18 -0.44 -7.03
CA ILE A 144 6.64 -1.55 -7.89
C ILE A 144 8.14 -1.47 -8.14
N ASP A 145 8.69 -0.30 -8.47
CA ASP A 145 10.14 -0.08 -8.62
C ASP A 145 10.91 -0.54 -7.37
N GLY A 146 10.40 -0.22 -6.18
CA GLY A 146 10.99 -0.65 -4.92
C GLY A 146 11.04 -2.17 -4.76
N LEU A 147 10.05 -2.89 -5.26
CA LEU A 147 9.96 -4.35 -5.19
C LEU A 147 10.78 -5.05 -6.28
N ILE A 148 10.94 -4.47 -7.47
CA ILE A 148 11.65 -5.09 -8.59
C ILE A 148 13.08 -4.59 -8.78
N LEU A 149 13.45 -3.45 -8.21
CA LEU A 149 14.76 -2.80 -8.25
C LEU A 149 15.35 -2.72 -9.67
N PRO A 150 14.82 -1.85 -10.55
CA PRO A 150 15.39 -1.69 -11.88
C PRO A 150 16.76 -1.01 -11.83
N ALA A 151 17.69 -1.45 -12.66
CA ALA A 151 19.00 -0.84 -12.77
C ALA A 151 18.93 0.50 -13.52
N ALA A 152 19.76 1.45 -13.12
CA ALA A 152 19.87 2.74 -13.80
C ALA A 152 20.16 2.56 -15.31
N GLY A 153 19.54 3.38 -16.15
CA GLY A 153 19.69 3.35 -17.60
C GLY A 153 18.90 2.27 -18.34
N LYS A 154 18.26 1.32 -17.61
CA LYS A 154 17.40 0.28 -18.18
C LYS A 154 16.03 0.23 -17.52
N THR A 155 15.65 1.29 -16.85
CA THR A 155 14.49 1.30 -15.94
C THR A 155 13.19 0.91 -16.64
N ARG A 156 12.85 1.48 -17.79
CA ARG A 156 11.62 1.18 -18.54
C ARG A 156 11.55 -0.30 -18.96
N GLN A 157 12.63 -0.81 -19.58
CA GLN A 157 12.68 -2.20 -20.02
C GLN A 157 12.56 -3.17 -18.85
N GLN A 158 13.26 -2.86 -17.76
CA GLN A 158 13.26 -3.72 -16.59
C GLN A 158 11.96 -3.59 -15.78
N PHE A 159 11.33 -2.42 -15.75
CA PHE A 159 10.01 -2.26 -15.17
C PHE A 159 9.01 -3.20 -15.87
N LYS A 160 8.97 -3.19 -17.19
CA LYS A 160 8.12 -4.08 -17.99
C LYS A 160 8.40 -5.57 -17.73
N GLY A 161 9.67 -5.99 -17.80
CA GLY A 161 10.02 -7.41 -17.72
C GLY A 161 10.11 -7.97 -16.31
N ARG A 162 10.48 -7.15 -15.31
CA ARG A 162 10.63 -7.64 -13.94
C ARG A 162 9.31 -7.73 -13.18
N THR A 163 8.30 -6.93 -13.58
CA THR A 163 6.94 -7.03 -13.00
C THR A 163 6.26 -8.36 -13.30
N GLU A 164 6.71 -9.09 -14.33
CA GLU A 164 6.23 -10.45 -14.60
C GLU A 164 6.35 -11.41 -13.41
N ILE A 165 7.24 -11.12 -12.47
CA ILE A 165 7.33 -11.88 -11.21
C ILE A 165 5.99 -11.87 -10.49
N PHE A 166 5.27 -10.75 -10.53
CA PHE A 166 4.03 -10.54 -9.79
C PHE A 166 2.79 -10.85 -10.61
N ILE A 167 2.77 -10.38 -11.87
CA ILE A 167 1.57 -10.37 -12.71
C ILE A 167 1.60 -11.42 -13.85
N GLY A 168 2.68 -12.19 -13.96
CA GLY A 168 2.88 -13.08 -15.09
C GLY A 168 3.18 -12.36 -16.41
N PRO A 169 3.37 -13.13 -17.50
CA PRO A 169 3.65 -12.59 -18.82
C PRO A 169 2.42 -11.94 -19.47
N GLY A 170 2.64 -11.13 -20.51
CA GLY A 170 1.55 -10.60 -21.35
C GLY A 170 1.11 -9.18 -21.04
N HIS A 171 1.67 -8.52 -20.02
CA HIS A 171 1.26 -7.18 -19.60
C HIS A 171 2.30 -6.08 -19.92
N HIS A 172 3.25 -6.35 -20.83
CA HIS A 172 4.36 -5.44 -21.12
C HIS A 172 3.92 -4.05 -21.61
N ASP A 173 2.88 -3.98 -22.43
CA ASP A 173 2.42 -2.69 -22.97
C ASP A 173 1.77 -1.85 -21.88
N LEU A 174 0.91 -2.45 -21.08
CA LEU A 174 0.31 -1.82 -19.90
C LEU A 174 1.39 -1.29 -18.94
N MET A 175 2.37 -2.13 -18.59
CA MET A 175 3.46 -1.72 -17.70
C MET A 175 4.36 -0.66 -18.33
N GLY A 176 4.50 -0.67 -19.66
CA GLY A 176 5.19 0.37 -20.40
C GLY A 176 4.50 1.73 -20.31
N GLU A 177 3.18 1.77 -20.48
CA GLU A 177 2.38 2.98 -20.37
C GLU A 177 2.38 3.54 -18.94
N LEU A 178 2.27 2.68 -17.93
CA LEU A 178 2.39 3.07 -16.51
C LEU A 178 3.76 3.67 -16.20
N TYR A 179 4.83 3.07 -16.73
CA TYR A 179 6.17 3.62 -16.60
C TYR A 179 6.30 4.99 -17.26
N ASP A 180 5.69 5.20 -18.43
CA ASP A 180 5.74 6.48 -19.16
C ASP A 180 5.02 7.59 -18.35
N VAL A 181 3.89 7.30 -17.69
CA VAL A 181 3.24 8.22 -16.75
C VAL A 181 4.19 8.53 -15.59
N ARG A 182 4.74 7.50 -14.94
CA ARG A 182 5.69 7.65 -13.83
C ARG A 182 6.88 8.53 -14.22
N SER A 183 7.47 8.28 -15.37
CA SER A 183 8.64 9.01 -15.85
C SER A 183 8.32 10.48 -16.18
N ALA A 184 7.15 10.74 -16.76
CA ALA A 184 6.72 12.08 -17.06
C ALA A 184 6.52 12.92 -15.78
N VAL A 185 5.88 12.36 -14.77
CA VAL A 185 5.70 13.02 -13.46
C VAL A 185 7.04 13.30 -12.78
N GLU A 186 7.93 12.31 -12.74
CA GLU A 186 9.24 12.43 -12.08
C GLU A 186 10.13 13.52 -12.72
N HIS A 187 10.07 13.64 -14.04
CA HIS A 187 10.95 14.52 -14.80
C HIS A 187 10.25 15.78 -15.34
N LEU A 188 9.00 16.00 -14.98
CA LEU A 188 8.16 17.11 -15.44
C LEU A 188 8.10 17.19 -16.99
N HIS A 189 8.05 16.01 -17.63
CA HIS A 189 7.92 15.93 -19.09
C HIS A 189 6.45 16.03 -19.50
N GLU A 190 6.24 16.58 -20.69
CA GLU A 190 4.94 16.57 -21.35
C GLU A 190 4.43 15.14 -21.52
N ASN A 191 3.17 14.93 -21.15
CA ASN A 191 2.51 13.64 -21.27
C ASN A 191 1.00 13.86 -21.43
N ARG A 192 0.37 13.05 -22.28
CA ARG A 192 -1.06 13.17 -22.57
C ARG A 192 -1.96 13.17 -21.33
N TYR A 193 -1.58 12.45 -20.28
CA TYR A 193 -2.35 12.40 -19.03
C TYR A 193 -2.15 13.63 -18.13
N LEU A 194 -1.08 14.38 -18.34
CA LEU A 194 -0.79 15.63 -17.61
C LEU A 194 -1.38 16.84 -18.33
N GLU A 195 -1.43 16.82 -19.68
CA GLU A 195 -1.84 17.93 -20.50
C GLU A 195 -3.30 17.86 -20.92
N SER A 196 -3.81 16.66 -21.18
CA SER A 196 -5.18 16.48 -21.62
C SER A 196 -6.15 16.39 -20.46
N PHE A 197 -7.19 17.21 -20.53
CA PHE A 197 -8.30 17.21 -19.57
C PHE A 197 -9.59 16.65 -20.19
N ASP A 198 -9.51 16.05 -21.38
CA ASP A 198 -10.67 15.37 -21.95
C ASP A 198 -11.04 14.14 -21.11
N ARG A 199 -12.35 13.86 -21.08
CA ARG A 199 -12.93 12.80 -20.24
C ARG A 199 -12.34 11.42 -20.53
N ALA A 200 -12.12 11.09 -21.79
CA ALA A 200 -11.64 9.76 -22.18
C ALA A 200 -10.23 9.50 -21.67
N THR A 201 -9.32 10.46 -21.83
CA THR A 201 -7.95 10.38 -21.31
C THR A 201 -7.93 10.30 -19.78
N ARG A 202 -8.79 11.08 -19.10
CA ARG A 202 -8.88 11.04 -17.64
C ARG A 202 -9.46 9.71 -17.13
N LEU A 203 -10.44 9.14 -17.79
CA LEU A 203 -10.96 7.80 -17.45
C LEU A 203 -9.91 6.71 -17.67
N ASP A 204 -9.08 6.82 -18.71
CA ASP A 204 -7.98 5.90 -18.94
C ASP A 204 -6.92 6.00 -17.81
N LEU A 205 -6.58 7.20 -17.37
CA LEU A 205 -5.69 7.41 -16.21
C LEU A 205 -6.26 6.81 -14.93
N VAL A 206 -7.56 6.96 -14.66
CA VAL A 206 -8.24 6.34 -13.50
C VAL A 206 -8.12 4.81 -13.54
N LYS A 207 -8.32 4.19 -14.70
CA LYS A 207 -8.11 2.74 -14.83
C LYS A 207 -6.66 2.35 -14.54
N LYS A 208 -5.71 3.10 -15.05
CA LYS A 208 -4.27 2.85 -14.84
C LYS A 208 -3.89 3.01 -13.36
N GLU A 209 -4.40 4.03 -12.69
CA GLU A 209 -4.21 4.22 -11.26
C GLU A 209 -4.73 3.03 -10.46
N ALA A 210 -5.96 2.58 -10.75
CA ALA A 210 -6.54 1.42 -10.07
C ALA A 210 -5.76 0.13 -10.31
N ILE A 211 -5.27 -0.09 -11.53
CA ILE A 211 -4.47 -1.27 -11.88
C ILE A 211 -3.14 -1.27 -11.14
N VAL A 212 -2.40 -0.17 -11.19
CA VAL A 212 -1.08 -0.11 -10.54
C VAL A 212 -1.18 -0.16 -9.02
N GLU A 213 -2.21 0.45 -8.44
CA GLU A 213 -2.53 0.32 -7.02
C GLU A 213 -2.80 -1.15 -6.65
N HIS A 214 -3.64 -1.84 -7.41
CA HIS A 214 -3.97 -3.24 -7.18
C HIS A 214 -2.72 -4.13 -7.20
N ILE A 215 -1.85 -3.95 -8.19
CA ILE A 215 -0.58 -4.70 -8.28
C ILE A 215 0.28 -4.41 -7.04
N ALA A 216 0.50 -3.14 -6.71
CA ALA A 216 1.36 -2.73 -5.60
C ALA A 216 0.82 -3.24 -4.26
N ARG A 217 -0.48 -3.05 -4.01
CA ARG A 217 -1.16 -3.49 -2.79
C ARG A 217 -1.11 -4.99 -2.62
N THR A 218 -1.50 -5.74 -3.65
CA THR A 218 -1.56 -7.20 -3.59
C THR A 218 -0.16 -7.81 -3.47
N ALA A 219 0.84 -7.24 -4.16
CA ALA A 219 2.23 -7.69 -4.04
C ALA A 219 2.78 -7.44 -2.62
N LEU A 220 2.57 -6.24 -2.07
CA LEU A 220 2.98 -5.91 -0.70
C LEU A 220 2.28 -6.81 0.33
N ALA A 221 0.96 -6.96 0.22
CA ALA A 221 0.19 -7.82 1.12
C ALA A 221 0.71 -9.26 1.09
N ARG A 222 0.93 -9.82 -0.10
CA ARG A 222 1.43 -11.19 -0.26
C ARG A 222 2.83 -11.37 0.32
N ILE A 223 3.76 -10.43 0.05
CA ILE A 223 5.12 -10.50 0.59
C ILE A 223 5.11 -10.44 2.12
N ILE A 224 4.25 -9.61 2.71
CA ILE A 224 4.15 -9.49 4.17
C ILE A 224 3.46 -10.70 4.77
N ASP A 225 2.45 -11.25 4.09
CA ASP A 225 1.63 -12.35 4.60
C ASP A 225 2.34 -13.71 4.58
N ASP A 226 3.24 -13.93 3.63
CA ASP A 226 3.95 -15.19 3.43
C ASP A 226 5.41 -15.10 3.87
N ASP A 227 5.73 -15.72 5.01
CA ASP A 227 7.09 -15.73 5.56
C ASP A 227 8.10 -16.44 4.66
N ALA A 228 7.68 -17.35 3.79
CA ALA A 228 8.53 -17.96 2.79
C ALA A 228 9.05 -16.95 1.75
N LEU A 229 8.37 -15.84 1.55
CA LEU A 229 8.80 -14.76 0.66
C LEU A 229 9.83 -13.82 1.31
N TRP A 230 9.86 -13.70 2.63
CA TRP A 230 10.71 -12.73 3.33
C TRP A 230 12.20 -12.83 2.97
N PRO A 231 12.83 -14.03 2.92
CA PRO A 231 14.22 -14.13 2.54
C PRO A 231 14.52 -13.58 1.13
N HIS A 232 13.57 -13.67 0.22
CA HIS A 232 13.72 -13.21 -1.17
C HIS A 232 13.65 -11.68 -1.32
N PHE A 233 12.99 -11.00 -0.40
CA PHE A 233 12.84 -9.55 -0.38
C PHE A 233 13.66 -8.84 0.71
N ALA A 234 14.49 -9.57 1.44
CA ALA A 234 15.28 -9.03 2.54
C ALA A 234 16.28 -7.95 2.10
N ASN A 235 16.95 -8.15 0.96
CA ASN A 235 17.96 -7.24 0.43
C ASN A 235 18.14 -7.39 -1.08
N THR A 236 18.98 -6.54 -1.68
CA THR A 236 19.25 -6.58 -3.13
C THR A 236 19.80 -7.91 -3.62
N PRO A 237 20.85 -8.51 -3.00
CA PRO A 237 21.36 -9.81 -3.46
C PRO A 237 20.32 -10.94 -3.41
N ALA A 238 19.45 -10.94 -2.40
CA ALA A 238 18.38 -11.93 -2.27
C ALA A 238 17.36 -11.81 -3.40
N LEU A 239 16.94 -10.58 -3.71
CA LEU A 239 16.02 -10.33 -4.82
C LEU A 239 16.64 -10.71 -6.18
N GLU A 240 17.94 -10.43 -6.40
CA GLU A 240 18.63 -10.84 -7.63
C GLU A 240 18.67 -12.36 -7.76
N LYS A 241 18.92 -13.09 -6.67
CA LYS A 241 18.85 -14.56 -6.65
C LYS A 241 17.45 -15.06 -6.98
N PHE A 242 16.42 -14.47 -6.39
CA PHE A 242 15.03 -14.83 -6.67
C PHE A 242 14.68 -14.61 -8.15
N ARG A 243 15.11 -13.51 -8.74
CA ARG A 243 14.90 -13.22 -10.16
C ARG A 243 15.65 -14.17 -11.09
N ALA A 244 16.81 -14.67 -10.67
CA ALA A 244 17.62 -15.61 -11.44
C ALA A 244 17.04 -17.04 -11.48
N LEU A 245 16.06 -17.35 -10.63
CA LEU A 245 15.33 -18.62 -10.68
C LEU A 245 14.59 -18.78 -12.01
N THR A 246 14.34 -20.02 -12.40
CA THR A 246 13.48 -20.32 -13.55
C THR A 246 12.03 -19.81 -13.31
N ALA A 247 11.28 -19.60 -14.37
CA ALA A 247 9.88 -19.18 -14.25
C ALA A 247 9.06 -20.17 -13.38
N SER A 248 9.28 -21.47 -13.56
CA SER A 248 8.59 -22.51 -12.77
C SER A 248 8.94 -22.45 -11.28
N GLU A 249 10.21 -22.22 -10.93
CA GLU A 249 10.63 -22.07 -9.53
C GLU A 249 10.04 -20.80 -8.91
N ARG A 250 10.07 -19.68 -9.64
CA ARG A 250 9.46 -18.44 -9.17
C ARG A 250 7.97 -18.59 -8.92
N THR A 251 7.24 -19.24 -9.84
CA THR A 251 5.80 -19.48 -9.66
C THR A 251 5.50 -20.37 -8.46
N LYS A 252 6.34 -21.36 -8.17
CA LYS A 252 6.17 -22.19 -6.96
C LYS A 252 6.33 -21.40 -5.67
N ILE A 253 7.21 -20.40 -5.66
CA ILE A 253 7.47 -19.55 -4.50
C ILE A 253 6.45 -18.42 -4.42
N TRP A 254 6.17 -17.76 -5.54
CA TRP A 254 5.27 -16.61 -5.58
C TRP A 254 3.78 -16.99 -5.52
N GLY A 255 3.40 -18.14 -6.05
CA GLY A 255 2.02 -18.55 -6.25
C GLY A 255 1.44 -18.03 -7.57
N ASP A 256 0.11 -17.94 -7.64
CA ASP A 256 -0.60 -17.49 -8.82
C ASP A 256 -0.30 -16.03 -9.14
N PRO A 257 -0.18 -15.67 -10.43
CA PRO A 257 -0.02 -14.29 -10.85
C PRO A 257 -1.19 -13.41 -10.37
N ILE A 258 -0.88 -12.17 -10.05
CA ILE A 258 -1.89 -11.14 -9.81
C ILE A 258 -2.48 -10.75 -11.17
N ASP A 259 -3.79 -10.87 -11.35
CA ASP A 259 -4.45 -10.36 -12.54
C ASP A 259 -4.66 -8.84 -12.42
N PRO A 260 -3.94 -8.02 -13.21
CA PRO A 260 -4.06 -6.56 -13.16
C PRO A 260 -5.47 -6.06 -13.48
N LEU A 261 -6.22 -6.81 -14.32
CA LEU A 261 -7.51 -6.37 -14.82
C LEU A 261 -8.64 -6.55 -13.80
N THR A 262 -8.43 -7.36 -12.76
CA THR A 262 -9.37 -7.47 -11.63
C THR A 262 -9.70 -6.10 -11.01
N ALA A 263 -8.73 -5.18 -11.02
CA ALA A 263 -8.92 -3.83 -10.49
C ALA A 263 -10.00 -3.01 -11.20
N ILE A 264 -10.33 -3.36 -12.42
CA ILE A 264 -11.25 -2.62 -13.30
C ILE A 264 -12.43 -3.48 -13.79
N ALA A 265 -12.63 -4.67 -13.21
CA ALA A 265 -13.69 -5.60 -13.64
C ALA A 265 -15.09 -4.95 -13.54
N ASP A 266 -15.32 -4.16 -12.48
CA ASP A 266 -16.58 -3.47 -12.22
C ASP A 266 -16.55 -1.99 -12.64
N PHE A 267 -15.62 -1.61 -13.53
CA PHE A 267 -15.48 -0.22 -13.96
C PHE A 267 -16.67 0.22 -14.81
N ASP A 268 -17.45 1.16 -14.29
CA ASP A 268 -18.53 1.83 -15.04
C ASP A 268 -18.30 3.34 -15.07
N PRO A 269 -17.99 3.92 -16.25
CA PRO A 269 -17.70 5.35 -16.38
C PRO A 269 -18.91 6.25 -16.06
N GLN A 270 -20.14 5.71 -16.04
CA GLN A 270 -21.35 6.49 -15.72
C GLN A 270 -21.38 6.96 -14.26
N TYR A 271 -20.74 6.22 -13.35
CA TYR A 271 -20.66 6.59 -11.93
C TYR A 271 -19.51 7.54 -11.59
N ILE A 272 -18.70 7.94 -12.58
CA ILE A 272 -17.56 8.82 -12.37
C ILE A 272 -17.91 10.23 -12.83
N HIS A 273 -18.03 11.16 -11.88
CA HIS A 273 -18.22 12.57 -12.17
C HIS A 273 -16.94 13.26 -12.60
N ASP A 274 -17.03 14.24 -13.51
CA ASP A 274 -15.86 14.97 -14.00
C ASP A 274 -15.03 15.61 -12.88
N GLY A 275 -15.67 16.11 -11.83
CA GLY A 275 -14.97 16.65 -10.66
C GLY A 275 -14.12 15.64 -9.88
N MET A 276 -14.29 14.33 -10.10
CA MET A 276 -13.48 13.28 -9.50
C MET A 276 -12.24 12.93 -10.33
N LEU A 277 -12.16 13.45 -11.57
CA LEU A 277 -11.08 13.09 -12.51
C LEU A 277 -9.84 13.98 -12.35
N GLY A 278 -9.91 14.95 -11.44
CA GLY A 278 -8.86 15.94 -11.24
C GLY A 278 -8.79 16.97 -12.40
N ARG A 279 -8.06 18.02 -12.19
CA ARG A 279 -7.71 19.00 -13.23
C ARG A 279 -6.21 18.99 -13.43
#